data_5113e3c67df971964e06691be7ff0af2
#
_entry.id   5113e3c67df971964e06691be7ff0af2
#
_cell.length_a   1.000
_cell.length_b   1.000
_cell.length_c   1.000
_cell.angle_alpha   90.00
_cell.angle_beta   90.00
_cell.angle_gamma   90.00
#
_symmetry.space_group_name_H-M   'P 1'
#
loop_
_entity.id
_entity.type
_entity.pdbx_description
1 polymer ?
#
loop_
_entity_poly.entity_id
_entity_poly.type
_entity_poly.pdbx_seq_one_letter_code
_entity_poly.pdbx_strand_id
1 'polypeptide(L)'
;MIYFFFKYLLTPFFWLLYWPNVKNVDRLFFRGCAIIVSNHFSLSDPIRLALVVPRPVHFMAKQELFSSKLKRFFLTQLLAFPVYRKHADMLSLKQAMAVLDCGKIFGIFPEGRRSMTGELDTFEKGAAFLA
;
A
#
# COMPACT_ATOMS: atom_id res chain seq x y z
N MET A 1 -15.95 0.90 6.58
CA MET A 1 -16.95 -0.04 5.98
C MET A 1 -16.71 -0.27 4.49
N ILE A 2 -16.57 0.74 3.66
CA ILE A 2 -16.41 0.62 2.19
C ILE A 2 -15.16 -0.20 1.80
N TYR A 3 -14.03 -0.03 2.49
CA TYR A 3 -12.83 -0.86 2.27
C TYR A 3 -13.12 -2.36 2.33
N PHE A 4 -13.77 -2.83 3.39
CA PHE A 4 -14.09 -4.25 3.56
C PHE A 4 -15.10 -4.74 2.54
N PHE A 5 -16.07 -3.91 2.17
CA PHE A 5 -17.02 -4.23 1.10
C PHE A 5 -16.29 -4.53 -0.21
N PHE A 6 -15.44 -3.62 -0.67
CA PHE A 6 -14.65 -3.83 -1.89
C PHE A 6 -13.67 -5.00 -1.75
N LYS A 7 -13.04 -5.15 -0.60
CA LYS A 7 -12.12 -6.26 -0.34
C LYS A 7 -12.84 -7.61 -0.51
N TYR A 8 -13.93 -7.83 0.19
CA TYR A 8 -14.64 -9.11 0.11
C TYR A 8 -15.30 -9.34 -1.24
N LEU A 9 -15.76 -8.29 -1.91
CA LEU A 9 -16.30 -8.38 -3.26
C LEU A 9 -15.24 -8.76 -4.28
N LEU A 10 -14.05 -8.14 -4.23
CA LEU A 10 -13.00 -8.32 -5.23
C LEU A 10 -12.11 -9.54 -4.97
N THR A 11 -11.96 -9.98 -3.72
CA THR A 11 -11.08 -11.11 -3.37
C THR A 11 -11.38 -12.38 -4.16
N PRO A 12 -12.63 -12.90 -4.27
CA PRO A 12 -12.88 -14.12 -5.01
C PRO A 12 -12.52 -14.00 -6.49
N PHE A 13 -12.81 -12.84 -7.12
CA PHE A 13 -12.44 -12.59 -8.52
C PHE A 13 -10.93 -12.53 -8.69
N PHE A 14 -10.22 -11.89 -7.76
CA PHE A 14 -8.77 -11.83 -7.77
C PHE A 14 -8.15 -13.24 -7.69
N TRP A 15 -8.61 -14.08 -6.77
CA TRP A 15 -8.14 -15.46 -6.64
C TRP A 15 -8.46 -16.32 -7.85
N LEU A 16 -9.63 -16.12 -8.46
CA LEU A 16 -10.03 -16.87 -9.66
C LEU A 16 -9.20 -16.47 -10.89
N LEU A 17 -8.91 -15.16 -11.08
CA LEU A 17 -8.25 -14.64 -12.28
C LEU A 17 -6.73 -14.69 -12.21
N TYR A 18 -6.15 -14.46 -11.04
CA TYR A 18 -4.68 -14.35 -10.89
C TYR A 18 -4.04 -15.58 -10.26
N TRP A 19 -4.83 -16.45 -9.62
CA TRP A 19 -4.34 -17.64 -8.92
C TRP A 19 -3.02 -17.39 -8.17
N PRO A 20 -2.96 -16.42 -7.23
CA PRO A 20 -1.71 -15.97 -6.66
C PRO A 20 -1.06 -17.09 -5.83
N ASN A 21 0.20 -17.37 -6.08
CA ASN A 21 0.98 -18.30 -5.27
C ASN A 21 1.48 -17.58 -4.01
N VAL A 22 0.70 -17.59 -2.96
CA VAL A 22 1.05 -16.97 -1.68
C VAL A 22 1.71 -18.01 -0.78
N LYS A 23 2.99 -17.81 -0.48
CA LYS A 23 3.75 -18.65 0.45
C LYS A 23 3.72 -18.06 1.86
N ASN A 24 3.84 -18.91 2.89
CA ASN A 24 3.87 -18.52 4.30
C ASN A 24 2.69 -17.63 4.73
N VAL A 25 1.48 -18.00 4.31
CA VAL A 25 0.23 -17.25 4.58
C VAL A 25 0.01 -17.06 6.08
N ASP A 26 0.46 -18.01 6.90
CA ASP A 26 0.46 -17.97 8.37
C ASP A 26 1.11 -16.69 8.92
N ARG A 27 2.18 -16.21 8.29
CA ARG A 27 2.88 -14.99 8.68
C ARG A 27 2.08 -13.70 8.43
N LEU A 28 1.01 -13.76 7.66
CA LEU A 28 0.12 -12.61 7.44
C LEU A 28 -0.89 -12.41 8.59
N PHE A 29 -1.03 -13.40 9.49
CA PHE A 29 -1.91 -13.35 10.65
C PHE A 29 -1.14 -12.92 11.90
N PHE A 30 -0.70 -11.69 11.94
CA PHE A 30 0.00 -11.09 13.09
C PHE A 30 -0.85 -10.01 13.77
N ARG A 31 -0.49 -9.66 15.01
CA ARG A 31 -1.08 -8.56 15.78
C ARG A 31 -0.12 -7.38 15.86
N GLY A 32 -0.64 -6.19 16.11
CA GLY A 32 0.15 -4.97 16.21
C GLY A 32 0.37 -4.27 14.87
N CYS A 33 1.25 -3.28 14.86
CA CYS A 33 1.65 -2.56 13.65
C CYS A 33 2.63 -3.39 12.82
N ALA A 34 2.69 -3.12 11.52
CA ALA A 34 3.69 -3.68 10.64
C ALA A 34 3.91 -2.80 9.41
N ILE A 35 5.09 -2.87 8.87
CA ILE A 35 5.43 -2.32 7.56
C ILE A 35 5.54 -3.48 6.57
N ILE A 36 4.74 -3.41 5.50
CA ILE A 36 4.83 -4.35 4.37
C ILE A 36 5.62 -3.67 3.26
N VAL A 37 6.73 -4.28 2.90
CA VAL A 37 7.61 -3.80 1.83
C VAL A 37 7.42 -4.68 0.59
N SER A 38 7.23 -4.07 -0.56
CA SER A 38 7.07 -4.78 -1.84
C SER A 38 7.67 -3.97 -2.98
N ASN A 39 8.14 -4.66 -4.01
CA ASN A 39 8.48 -4.04 -5.29
C ASN A 39 7.23 -3.51 -5.98
N HIS A 40 7.43 -2.53 -6.87
CA HIS A 40 6.34 -1.84 -7.55
C HIS A 40 6.46 -1.97 -9.06
N PHE A 41 5.65 -2.85 -9.65
CA PHE A 41 5.63 -3.09 -11.12
C PHE A 41 4.35 -2.54 -11.76
N SER A 42 3.25 -2.52 -11.04
CA SER A 42 1.94 -2.19 -11.59
C SER A 42 1.17 -1.21 -10.70
N LEU A 43 0.30 -0.41 -11.32
CA LEU A 43 -0.67 0.42 -10.58
C LEU A 43 -1.62 -0.43 -9.70
N SER A 44 -1.79 -1.70 -10.02
CA SER A 44 -2.64 -2.62 -9.26
C SER A 44 -1.96 -3.25 -8.04
N ASP A 45 -0.64 -3.09 -7.85
CA ASP A 45 0.08 -3.74 -6.74
C ASP A 45 -0.46 -3.38 -5.36
N PRO A 46 -0.81 -2.10 -5.05
CA PRO A 46 -1.43 -1.77 -3.77
C PRO A 46 -2.75 -2.52 -3.55
N ILE A 47 -3.55 -2.68 -4.62
CA ILE A 47 -4.82 -3.39 -4.57
C ILE A 47 -4.56 -4.89 -4.34
N ARG A 48 -3.61 -5.49 -5.06
CA ARG A 48 -3.22 -6.90 -4.89
C ARG A 48 -2.77 -7.19 -3.47
N LEU A 49 -1.91 -6.34 -2.90
CA LEU A 49 -1.49 -6.46 -1.50
C LEU A 49 -2.67 -6.34 -0.54
N ALA A 50 -3.57 -5.37 -0.77
CA ALA A 50 -4.75 -5.18 0.05
C ALA A 50 -5.71 -6.38 0.01
N LEU A 51 -5.78 -7.12 -1.11
CA LEU A 51 -6.62 -8.32 -1.26
C LEU A 51 -5.99 -9.56 -0.60
N VAL A 52 -4.65 -9.68 -0.64
CA VAL A 52 -3.92 -10.81 -0.05
C VAL A 52 -3.78 -10.68 1.47
N VAL A 53 -3.42 -9.49 1.97
CA VAL A 53 -3.21 -9.26 3.41
C VAL A 53 -4.55 -9.23 4.14
N PRO A 54 -4.79 -10.05 5.19
CA PRO A 54 -6.10 -10.12 5.87
C PRO A 54 -6.56 -8.80 6.47
N ARG A 55 -5.63 -8.03 7.03
CA ARG A 55 -5.89 -6.75 7.69
C ARG A 55 -5.82 -5.57 6.69
N PRO A 56 -6.49 -4.43 6.99
CA PRO A 56 -6.39 -3.23 6.17
C PRO A 56 -4.96 -2.71 6.08
N VAL A 57 -4.50 -2.41 4.85
CA VAL A 57 -3.17 -1.87 4.57
C VAL A 57 -3.32 -0.43 4.10
N HIS A 58 -2.58 0.49 4.71
CA HIS A 58 -2.53 1.90 4.34
C HIS A 58 -1.36 2.13 3.39
N PHE A 59 -1.55 2.97 2.37
CA PHE A 59 -0.53 3.25 1.36
C PHE A 59 -0.29 4.74 1.17
N MET A 60 0.91 5.09 0.74
CA MET A 60 1.18 6.41 0.15
C MET A 60 0.89 6.39 -1.36
N ALA A 61 0.24 7.42 -1.87
CA ALA A 61 0.03 7.60 -3.29
C ALA A 61 0.36 9.04 -3.71
N LYS A 62 0.79 9.22 -4.96
CA LYS A 62 1.13 10.55 -5.49
C LYS A 62 -0.01 11.53 -5.31
N GLN A 63 0.29 12.75 -4.86
CA GLN A 63 -0.68 13.83 -4.68
C GLN A 63 -1.53 14.09 -5.95
N GLU A 64 -0.92 13.98 -7.13
CA GLU A 64 -1.59 14.21 -8.41
C GLU A 64 -2.74 13.23 -8.65
N LEU A 65 -2.69 12.04 -8.05
CA LEU A 65 -3.78 11.05 -8.14
C LEU A 65 -5.03 11.49 -7.39
N PHE A 66 -4.91 12.43 -6.44
CA PHE A 66 -6.03 12.98 -5.66
C PHE A 66 -6.65 14.22 -6.30
N SER A 67 -6.24 14.65 -7.49
CA SER A 67 -6.73 15.85 -8.18
C SER A 67 -8.21 15.77 -8.55
N SER A 68 -8.70 14.60 -8.95
CA SER A 68 -10.11 14.36 -9.27
C SER A 68 -10.90 13.96 -8.02
N LYS A 69 -12.09 14.51 -7.83
CA LYS A 69 -12.99 14.17 -6.71
C LYS A 69 -13.28 12.67 -6.65
N LEU A 70 -13.51 12.04 -7.80
CA LEU A 70 -13.79 10.61 -7.90
C LEU A 70 -12.59 9.77 -7.52
N LYS A 71 -11.39 10.06 -8.05
CA LYS A 71 -10.15 9.36 -7.72
C LYS A 71 -9.81 9.53 -6.23
N ARG A 72 -9.94 10.75 -5.71
CA ARG A 72 -9.75 11.04 -4.27
C ARG A 72 -10.66 10.16 -3.42
N PHE A 73 -11.95 10.11 -3.75
CA PHE A 73 -12.89 9.27 -3.01
C PHE A 73 -12.43 7.80 -2.98
N PHE A 74 -12.13 7.19 -4.13
CA PHE A 74 -11.69 5.79 -4.18
C PHE A 74 -10.36 5.55 -3.46
N LEU A 75 -9.36 6.41 -3.65
CA LEU A 75 -8.07 6.27 -2.98
C LEU A 75 -8.20 6.36 -1.45
N THR A 76 -9.02 7.29 -0.98
CA THR A 76 -9.29 7.41 0.47
C THR A 76 -10.01 6.17 1.01
N GLN A 77 -10.96 5.61 0.25
CA GLN A 77 -11.62 4.37 0.64
C GLN A 77 -10.66 3.16 0.64
N LEU A 78 -9.63 3.18 -0.20
CA LEU A 78 -8.52 2.20 -0.21
C LEU A 78 -7.44 2.51 0.82
N LEU A 79 -7.69 3.45 1.76
CA LEU A 79 -6.78 3.85 2.82
C LEU A 79 -5.45 4.43 2.31
N ALA A 80 -5.47 5.02 1.10
CA ALA A 80 -4.33 5.73 0.56
C ALA A 80 -4.35 7.20 1.01
N PHE A 81 -3.18 7.75 1.31
CA PHE A 81 -2.99 9.17 1.60
C PHE A 81 -1.93 9.79 0.67
N PRO A 82 -2.02 11.11 0.41
CA PRO A 82 -1.17 11.77 -0.57
C PRO A 82 0.27 11.96 -0.08
N VAL A 83 1.23 11.86 -1.02
CA VAL A 83 2.65 12.19 -0.81
C VAL A 83 3.15 13.16 -1.87
N TYR A 84 3.92 14.15 -1.45
CA TYR A 84 4.57 15.14 -2.32
C TYR A 84 6.03 14.72 -2.58
N ARG A 85 6.34 14.33 -3.82
CA ARG A 85 7.68 13.78 -4.17
C ARG A 85 8.80 14.80 -4.29
N LYS A 86 8.49 16.10 -4.37
CA LYS A 86 9.50 17.15 -4.65
C LYS A 86 10.35 17.54 -3.44
N HIS A 87 9.95 17.19 -2.25
CA HIS A 87 10.67 17.47 -1.00
C HIS A 87 10.55 16.23 -0.10
N ALA A 88 11.54 16.03 0.77
CA ALA A 88 11.39 15.04 1.85
C ALA A 88 10.12 15.37 2.62
N ASP A 89 9.03 14.67 2.29
CA ASP A 89 7.70 15.03 2.77
C ASP A 89 7.53 14.53 4.21
N MET A 90 8.03 15.37 5.15
CA MET A 90 7.88 15.12 6.57
C MET A 90 6.44 14.91 7.00
N LEU A 91 5.49 15.49 6.25
CA LEU A 91 4.06 15.31 6.55
C LEU A 91 3.61 13.88 6.24
N SER A 92 4.01 13.34 5.10
CA SER A 92 3.71 11.95 4.73
C SER A 92 4.40 10.95 5.66
N LEU A 93 5.64 11.22 6.09
CA LEU A 93 6.32 10.41 7.10
C LEU A 93 5.57 10.43 8.44
N LYS A 94 5.14 11.59 8.91
CA LYS A 94 4.31 11.72 10.13
C LYS A 94 2.99 10.96 10.00
N GLN A 95 2.34 11.00 8.84
CA GLN A 95 1.12 10.23 8.60
C GLN A 95 1.37 8.73 8.63
N ALA A 96 2.48 8.25 8.02
CA ALA A 96 2.86 6.84 8.08
C ALA A 96 3.14 6.38 9.51
N MET A 97 3.88 7.19 10.29
CA MET A 97 4.11 6.92 11.72
C MET A 97 2.81 6.87 12.50
N ALA A 98 1.89 7.82 12.30
CA ALA A 98 0.59 7.82 12.96
C ALA A 98 -0.25 6.56 12.63
N VAL A 99 -0.13 6.03 11.40
CA VAL A 99 -0.75 4.74 11.04
C VAL A 99 -0.17 3.61 11.88
N LEU A 100 1.15 3.55 12.03
CA LEU A 100 1.86 2.53 12.82
C LEU A 100 1.57 2.65 14.31
N ASP A 101 1.58 3.87 14.86
CA ASP A 101 1.26 4.15 16.27
C ASP A 101 -0.17 3.71 16.65
N CYS A 102 -1.09 3.75 15.68
CA CYS A 102 -2.43 3.19 15.82
C CYS A 102 -2.51 1.66 15.71
N GLY A 103 -1.39 0.94 15.68
CA GLY A 103 -1.35 -0.52 15.54
C GLY A 103 -1.79 -1.03 14.17
N LYS A 104 -1.76 -0.18 13.14
CA LYS A 104 -2.22 -0.51 11.77
C LYS A 104 -1.05 -0.95 10.88
N ILE A 105 -1.39 -1.42 9.68
CA ILE A 105 -0.40 -1.86 8.69
C ILE A 105 -0.17 -0.74 7.68
N PHE A 106 1.10 -0.48 7.42
CA PHE A 106 1.55 0.45 6.39
C PHE A 106 2.27 -0.31 5.27
N GLY A 107 1.82 -0.14 4.02
CA GLY A 107 2.43 -0.71 2.83
C GLY A 107 3.31 0.32 2.13
N ILE A 108 4.54 -0.03 1.84
CA ILE A 108 5.50 0.84 1.17
C ILE A 108 6.14 0.15 -0.04
N PHE A 109 6.31 0.92 -1.11
CA PHE A 109 7.09 0.55 -2.28
C PHE A 109 8.39 1.38 -2.21
N PRO A 110 9.50 0.81 -1.72
CA PRO A 110 10.68 1.58 -1.35
C PRO A 110 11.39 2.22 -2.54
N GLU A 111 11.15 1.72 -3.75
CA GLU A 111 11.66 2.29 -4.99
C GLU A 111 11.04 3.66 -5.33
N GLY A 112 9.96 4.05 -4.65
CA GLY A 112 9.24 5.32 -4.86
C GLY A 112 8.64 5.48 -6.26
N ARG A 113 8.94 4.58 -7.21
CA ARG A 113 8.43 4.56 -8.59
C ARG A 113 8.19 3.12 -9.05
N ARG A 114 7.51 2.96 -10.17
CA ARG A 114 7.32 1.63 -10.77
C ARG A 114 8.59 1.26 -11.54
N SER A 115 9.08 0.02 -11.34
CA SER A 115 10.13 -0.55 -12.18
C SER A 115 9.58 -0.80 -13.58
N MET A 116 10.33 -0.40 -14.60
CA MET A 116 10.01 -0.65 -16.01
C MET A 116 10.74 -1.90 -16.54
N THR A 117 11.82 -2.31 -15.88
CA THR A 117 12.68 -3.43 -16.30
C THR A 117 12.37 -4.72 -15.54
N GLY A 118 11.62 -4.64 -14.44
CA GLY A 118 11.39 -5.78 -13.55
C GLY A 118 12.52 -6.01 -12.53
N GLU A 119 13.59 -5.23 -12.61
CA GLU A 119 14.68 -5.27 -11.64
C GLU A 119 14.38 -4.36 -10.45
N LEU A 120 14.99 -4.67 -9.30
CA LEU A 120 14.93 -3.82 -8.11
C LEU A 120 15.72 -2.53 -8.36
N ASP A 121 15.09 -1.40 -8.08
CA ASP A 121 15.72 -0.08 -8.16
C ASP A 121 16.28 0.34 -6.79
N THR A 122 16.99 1.48 -6.77
CA THR A 122 17.50 2.07 -5.53
C THR A 122 16.36 2.43 -4.59
N PHE A 123 16.52 2.13 -3.31
CA PHE A 123 15.50 2.40 -2.30
C PHE A 123 15.59 3.84 -1.79
N GLU A 124 14.44 4.47 -1.68
CA GLU A 124 14.32 5.79 -1.08
C GLU A 124 14.63 5.74 0.43
N LYS A 125 15.40 6.71 0.94
CA LYS A 125 15.81 6.77 2.35
C LYS A 125 14.62 6.81 3.33
N GLY A 126 13.47 7.31 2.91
CA GLY A 126 12.25 7.36 3.72
C GLY A 126 11.72 5.98 4.14
N ALA A 127 11.95 4.95 3.33
CA ALA A 127 11.56 3.58 3.68
C ALA A 127 12.37 3.05 4.88
N ALA A 128 13.67 3.29 4.89
CA ALA A 128 14.56 2.90 5.99
C ALA A 128 14.29 3.69 7.29
N PHE A 129 13.80 4.93 7.17
CA PHE A 129 13.47 5.76 8.34
C PHE A 129 12.24 5.26 9.09
N LEU A 130 11.30 4.60 8.40
CA LEU A 130 10.06 4.08 8.98
C LEU A 130 10.21 2.70 9.61
N ALA A 131 11.27 1.97 9.25
CA ALA A 131 11.55 0.62 9.76
C ALA A 131 12.23 0.66 11.14
#